data_5d7b8af80c3bf724a851dbc317c8f939
#
_entry.id   5d7b8af80c3bf724a851dbc317c8f939
#
_cell.length_a   1.000
_cell.length_b   1.000
_cell.length_c   1.000
_cell.angle_alpha   90.00
_cell.angle_beta   90.00
_cell.angle_gamma   90.00
#
_symmetry.space_group_name_H-M   'P 1'
#
loop_
_entity.id
_entity.type
_entity.pdbx_description
1 polymer ?
#
loop_
_entity_poly.entity_id
_entity_poly.type
_entity_poly.pdbx_seq_one_letter_code
_entity_poly.pdbx_strand_id
1 'polypeptide(L)'
;MDQIVQASLPARGRGMLPQVRNLAQHLPWGSIAAVFALLAMNALAIGFSWTGADPDEAAGSLSDQLFSSFAGFFGNLYDDFTLQILFGMALLGFALERLIPAREQPGSNRFFNIPYSVLVLVFVGAIFPFQISIAEAITGWLGIQNIFNLNFNTHGSIALVVIAMLVEALVTDFFFYWFHRCQHTVSVLWQAHMLHHSDMALNVTTTHRVHFVEHLLTPFFMITPIMLLFELPDRTIYWIALAPTVWSYVVHANVRVGFGRFWWLLSSPQYHRIHHSIRAEHRNKNFAVWFPFYDVMFGTAWRPRPGEFPETGIDGIEVSNMSDAFMLPFTRWWEMGKSLAKKAPI
;
A
#
# COMPACT_ATOMS: atom_id res chain seq x y z
N MET A 1 -26.35 -5.98 -6.92
CA MET A 1 -25.21 -5.53 -6.07
C MET A 1 -24.63 -4.19 -6.53
N ASP A 2 -24.74 -3.85 -7.80
CA ASP A 2 -24.17 -2.62 -8.37
C ASP A 2 -24.87 -1.31 -7.98
N GLN A 3 -26.09 -1.36 -7.50
CA GLN A 3 -26.87 -0.16 -7.18
C GLN A 3 -26.53 0.49 -5.81
N ILE A 4 -25.87 -0.23 -4.90
CA ILE A 4 -25.56 0.31 -3.57
C ILE A 4 -24.33 1.25 -3.60
N VAL A 5 -23.43 1.05 -4.56
CA VAL A 5 -22.23 1.90 -4.72
C VAL A 5 -22.57 3.24 -5.41
N GLN A 6 -23.62 3.27 -6.23
CA GLN A 6 -23.99 4.48 -6.98
C GLN A 6 -24.87 5.50 -6.20
N ALA A 7 -25.48 5.10 -5.08
CA ALA A 7 -26.52 5.91 -4.43
C ALA A 7 -26.00 7.03 -3.51
N SER A 8 -24.70 7.30 -3.43
CA SER A 8 -24.17 8.29 -2.45
C SER A 8 -23.21 9.34 -2.98
N LEU A 9 -23.16 9.57 -4.30
CA LEU A 9 -22.35 10.66 -4.83
C LEU A 9 -23.23 11.93 -4.97
N PRO A 10 -23.04 12.95 -4.15
CA PRO A 10 -23.66 14.25 -4.38
C PRO A 10 -23.01 14.89 -5.63
N ALA A 11 -23.86 15.53 -6.45
CA ALA A 11 -23.45 16.33 -7.59
C ALA A 11 -22.45 17.42 -7.17
N ARG A 12 -21.44 17.62 -8.02
CA ARG A 12 -20.42 18.67 -8.03
C ARG A 12 -20.52 19.70 -6.90
N GLY A 13 -19.81 19.49 -5.82
CA GLY A 13 -19.60 20.47 -4.75
C GLY A 13 -18.12 20.77 -4.58
N ARG A 14 -17.73 22.01 -4.67
CA ARG A 14 -16.37 22.52 -4.45
C ARG A 14 -15.94 22.27 -3.01
N GLY A 15 -14.86 21.54 -2.85
CA GLY A 15 -14.23 21.32 -1.54
C GLY A 15 -14.90 20.23 -0.69
N MET A 16 -14.14 19.75 0.29
CA MET A 16 -14.64 18.81 1.30
C MET A 16 -15.97 19.27 1.86
N LEU A 17 -16.94 18.37 2.00
CA LEU A 17 -18.24 18.66 2.57
C LEU A 17 -18.06 19.48 3.87
N PRO A 18 -18.84 20.56 4.11
CA PRO A 18 -18.73 21.39 5.31
C PRO A 18 -18.75 20.58 6.62
N GLN A 19 -19.43 19.43 6.63
CA GLN A 19 -19.50 18.51 7.76
C GLN A 19 -18.16 17.85 8.10
N VAL A 20 -17.33 17.56 7.10
CA VAL A 20 -15.99 16.95 7.30
C VAL A 20 -15.02 17.99 7.87
N ARG A 21 -15.14 19.24 7.41
CA ARG A 21 -14.34 20.35 7.95
C ARG A 21 -14.68 20.62 9.42
N ASN A 22 -15.95 20.54 9.79
CA ASN A 22 -16.39 20.64 11.18
C ASN A 22 -15.91 19.46 12.03
N LEU A 23 -15.96 18.23 11.49
CA LEU A 23 -15.47 17.05 12.22
C LEU A 23 -13.95 17.14 12.46
N ALA A 24 -13.18 17.54 11.46
CA ALA A 24 -11.73 17.73 11.58
C ALA A 24 -11.35 18.85 12.58
N GLN A 25 -12.19 19.88 12.71
CA GLN A 25 -11.97 20.96 13.70
C GLN A 25 -12.30 20.54 15.14
N HIS A 26 -13.14 19.52 15.33
CA HIS A 26 -13.55 19.01 16.65
C HIS A 26 -12.83 17.73 17.07
N LEU A 27 -12.05 17.12 16.19
CA LEU A 27 -11.19 16.00 16.59
C LEU A 27 -10.06 16.53 17.49
N PRO A 28 -9.90 15.95 18.68
CA PRO A 28 -8.80 16.31 19.56
C PRO A 28 -7.49 15.82 18.91
N TRP A 29 -6.80 16.70 18.22
CA TRP A 29 -5.48 16.43 17.62
C TRP A 29 -4.52 15.79 18.60
N GLY A 30 -4.68 16.11 19.92
CA GLY A 30 -3.97 15.43 20.98
C GLY A 30 -4.24 13.93 21.09
N SER A 31 -5.46 13.47 20.79
CA SER A 31 -5.79 12.03 20.82
C SER A 31 -5.23 11.30 19.60
N ILE A 32 -5.18 11.95 18.44
CA ILE A 32 -4.55 11.41 17.23
C ILE A 32 -3.04 11.31 17.44
N ALA A 33 -2.41 12.37 17.94
CA ALA A 33 -0.99 12.36 18.30
C ALA A 33 -0.68 11.32 19.39
N ALA A 34 -1.59 11.12 20.37
CA ALA A 34 -1.44 10.10 21.41
C ALA A 34 -1.56 8.67 20.84
N VAL A 35 -2.44 8.42 19.87
CA VAL A 35 -2.52 7.12 19.20
C VAL A 35 -1.25 6.85 18.40
N PHE A 36 -0.74 7.83 17.65
CA PHE A 36 0.53 7.68 16.94
C PHE A 36 1.72 7.54 17.91
N ALA A 37 1.73 8.27 19.03
CA ALA A 37 2.74 8.10 20.07
C ALA A 37 2.68 6.72 20.74
N LEU A 38 1.48 6.21 21.03
CA LEU A 38 1.27 4.86 21.58
C LEU A 38 1.68 3.77 20.58
N LEU A 39 1.36 3.91 19.29
CA LEU A 39 1.80 2.98 18.26
C LEU A 39 3.32 3.03 18.08
N ALA A 40 3.93 4.22 18.07
CA ALA A 40 5.38 4.38 18.04
C ALA A 40 6.06 3.82 19.30
N MET A 41 5.50 4.04 20.49
CA MET A 41 6.02 3.48 21.73
C MET A 41 5.93 1.95 21.77
N ASN A 42 4.84 1.36 21.26
CA ASN A 42 4.72 -0.09 21.16
C ASN A 42 5.68 -0.68 20.12
N ALA A 43 5.83 -0.04 18.96
CA ALA A 43 6.83 -0.44 17.95
C ALA A 43 8.25 -0.36 18.50
N LEU A 44 8.56 0.66 19.31
CA LEU A 44 9.85 0.81 19.98
C LEU A 44 10.06 -0.25 21.06
N ALA A 45 9.06 -0.57 21.87
CA ALA A 45 9.14 -1.61 22.91
C ALA A 45 9.36 -3.01 22.30
N ILE A 46 8.74 -3.28 21.15
CA ILE A 46 8.91 -4.56 20.42
C ILE A 46 10.27 -4.59 19.72
N GLY A 47 10.72 -3.49 19.13
CA GLY A 47 12.07 -3.36 18.56
C GLY A 47 13.17 -3.59 19.60
N PHE A 48 12.96 -3.16 20.84
CA PHE A 48 13.89 -3.41 21.95
C PHE A 48 13.99 -4.89 22.34
N SER A 49 12.85 -5.61 22.36
CA SER A 49 12.86 -7.06 22.63
C SER A 49 13.56 -7.87 21.55
N TRP A 50 13.62 -7.36 20.34
CA TRP A 50 14.22 -8.02 19.18
C TRP A 50 15.74 -7.86 19.06
N THR A 51 16.29 -6.77 19.63
CA THR A 51 17.74 -6.55 19.60
C THR A 51 18.53 -7.37 20.62
N GLY A 52 17.84 -8.13 21.49
CA GLY A 52 18.50 -8.92 22.54
C GLY A 52 19.28 -8.05 23.55
N ALA A 53 19.04 -6.75 23.59
CA ALA A 53 19.63 -5.86 24.57
C ALA A 53 19.07 -6.15 25.96
N ASP A 54 19.95 -6.33 26.94
CA ASP A 54 19.58 -6.53 28.34
C ASP A 54 18.78 -5.30 28.82
N PRO A 55 17.55 -5.47 29.36
CA PRO A 55 16.74 -4.37 29.83
C PRO A 55 17.42 -3.51 30.91
N ASP A 56 18.38 -4.10 31.63
CA ASP A 56 19.14 -3.43 32.71
C ASP A 56 20.30 -2.55 32.19
N GLU A 57 20.75 -2.74 30.93
CA GLU A 57 21.76 -1.85 30.31
C GLU A 57 21.16 -0.56 29.69
N ALA A 58 19.87 -0.49 29.54
CA ALA A 58 19.18 0.66 28.93
C ALA A 58 18.82 1.74 29.98
N ALA A 59 19.74 2.10 30.85
CA ALA A 59 19.55 3.10 31.93
C ALA A 59 19.62 4.55 31.45
N GLY A 60 18.93 4.89 30.37
CA GLY A 60 18.64 6.26 29.95
C GLY A 60 17.19 6.64 30.23
N SER A 61 16.88 7.93 30.26
CA SER A 61 15.50 8.38 30.34
C SER A 61 14.67 7.85 29.16
N LEU A 62 13.36 7.70 29.30
CA LEU A 62 12.47 7.30 28.19
C LEU A 62 12.68 8.19 26.96
N SER A 63 12.98 9.49 27.17
CA SER A 63 13.31 10.44 26.10
C SER A 63 14.62 10.09 25.38
N ASP A 64 15.65 9.61 26.10
CA ASP A 64 16.93 9.23 25.49
C ASP A 64 16.79 7.94 24.68
N GLN A 65 16.00 7.00 25.18
CA GLN A 65 15.66 5.77 24.46
C GLN A 65 14.85 6.06 23.20
N LEU A 66 13.85 6.94 23.28
CA LEU A 66 13.06 7.38 22.13
C LEU A 66 13.92 8.12 21.12
N PHE A 67 14.79 9.01 21.57
CA PHE A 67 15.67 9.76 20.70
C PHE A 67 16.73 8.88 20.03
N SER A 68 17.35 7.96 20.75
CA SER A 68 18.33 7.02 20.19
C SER A 68 17.70 6.04 19.21
N SER A 69 16.49 5.56 19.50
CA SER A 69 15.73 4.69 18.58
C SER A 69 15.30 5.46 17.32
N PHE A 70 14.86 6.71 17.47
CA PHE A 70 14.51 7.58 16.37
C PHE A 70 15.76 7.97 15.55
N ALA A 71 16.85 8.35 16.19
CA ALA A 71 18.12 8.65 15.54
C ALA A 71 18.72 7.42 14.86
N GLY A 72 18.62 6.24 15.49
CA GLY A 72 19.03 4.95 14.92
C GLY A 72 18.18 4.56 13.71
N PHE A 73 16.86 4.77 13.78
CA PHE A 73 15.97 4.59 12.62
C PHE A 73 16.39 5.49 11.46
N PHE A 74 16.59 6.79 11.69
CA PHE A 74 17.01 7.70 10.61
C PHE A 74 18.46 7.50 10.16
N GLY A 75 19.36 7.08 11.04
CA GLY A 75 20.74 6.71 10.68
C GLY A 75 20.77 5.48 9.79
N ASN A 76 20.04 4.44 10.17
CA ASN A 76 19.88 3.23 9.36
C ASN A 76 19.13 3.50 8.04
N LEU A 77 18.21 4.46 8.04
CA LEU A 77 17.48 4.91 6.86
C LEU A 77 18.43 5.42 5.77
N TYR A 78 19.48 6.15 6.16
CA TYR A 78 20.44 6.70 5.21
C TYR A 78 21.38 5.64 4.62
N ASP A 79 21.76 4.64 5.42
CA ASP A 79 22.61 3.53 5.01
C ASP A 79 21.81 2.34 4.45
N ASP A 80 20.48 2.39 4.53
CA ASP A 80 19.63 1.30 4.09
C ASP A 80 19.53 1.27 2.57
N PHE A 81 20.09 0.21 1.99
CA PHE A 81 20.02 -0.09 0.56
C PHE A 81 18.59 -0.04 -0.02
N THR A 82 17.59 -0.39 0.79
CA THR A 82 16.17 -0.33 0.43
C THR A 82 15.75 1.09 0.06
N LEU A 83 16.09 2.06 0.89
CA LEU A 83 15.73 3.46 0.64
C LEU A 83 16.47 4.05 -0.55
N GLN A 84 17.73 3.66 -0.75
CA GLN A 84 18.50 4.06 -1.92
C GLN A 84 17.81 3.55 -3.21
N ILE A 85 17.34 2.28 -3.21
CA ILE A 85 16.57 1.74 -4.33
C ILE A 85 15.26 2.52 -4.53
N LEU A 86 14.46 2.73 -3.49
CA LEU A 86 13.19 3.42 -3.60
C LEU A 86 13.36 4.86 -4.10
N PHE A 87 14.36 5.56 -3.59
CA PHE A 87 14.71 6.90 -4.05
C PHE A 87 15.19 6.91 -5.52
N GLY A 88 16.06 5.96 -5.88
CA GLY A 88 16.53 5.77 -7.26
C GLY A 88 15.38 5.48 -8.22
N MET A 89 14.43 4.62 -7.82
CA MET A 89 13.22 4.32 -8.61
C MET A 89 12.31 5.54 -8.76
N ALA A 90 12.14 6.34 -7.72
CA ALA A 90 11.40 7.59 -7.80
C ALA A 90 12.05 8.57 -8.79
N LEU A 91 13.36 8.77 -8.70
CA LEU A 91 14.11 9.64 -9.63
C LEU A 91 14.04 9.15 -11.08
N LEU A 92 14.22 7.84 -11.30
CA LEU A 92 14.08 7.23 -12.62
C LEU A 92 12.66 7.43 -13.16
N GLY A 93 11.64 7.20 -12.32
CA GLY A 93 10.24 7.44 -12.68
C GLY A 93 10.02 8.89 -13.10
N PHE A 94 10.47 9.87 -12.32
CA PHE A 94 10.40 11.29 -12.67
C PHE A 94 11.06 11.63 -14.03
N ALA A 95 12.23 11.04 -14.28
CA ALA A 95 12.93 11.26 -15.55
C ALA A 95 12.13 10.67 -16.72
N LEU A 96 11.65 9.44 -16.61
CA LEU A 96 10.88 8.78 -17.65
C LEU A 96 9.53 9.47 -17.91
N GLU A 97 8.85 9.94 -16.89
CA GLU A 97 7.60 10.71 -17.00
C GLU A 97 7.78 12.04 -17.74
N ARG A 98 8.98 12.61 -17.71
CA ARG A 98 9.34 13.81 -18.50
C ARG A 98 9.62 13.48 -19.96
N LEU A 99 10.22 12.31 -20.22
CA LEU A 99 10.67 11.92 -21.57
C LEU A 99 9.54 11.31 -22.40
N ILE A 100 8.71 10.46 -21.81
CA ILE A 100 7.67 9.69 -22.50
C ILE A 100 6.33 9.69 -21.73
N PRO A 101 5.76 10.85 -21.40
CA PRO A 101 4.54 10.91 -20.60
C PRO A 101 3.38 10.19 -21.29
N ALA A 102 2.62 9.43 -20.53
CA ALA A 102 1.37 8.82 -20.98
C ALA A 102 0.31 9.89 -21.22
N ARG A 103 0.23 10.86 -20.31
CA ARG A 103 -0.67 12.02 -20.37
C ARG A 103 0.03 13.25 -19.80
N GLU A 104 -0.32 14.42 -20.31
CA GLU A 104 0.04 15.68 -19.66
C GLU A 104 -0.67 15.79 -18.32
N GLN A 105 0.05 16.22 -17.30
CA GLN A 105 -0.45 16.30 -15.93
C GLN A 105 -0.01 17.59 -15.24
N PRO A 106 -0.89 18.22 -14.43
CA PRO A 106 -0.48 19.33 -13.58
C PRO A 106 0.54 18.83 -12.54
N GLY A 107 1.60 19.60 -12.34
CA GLY A 107 2.63 19.25 -11.33
C GLY A 107 2.17 19.35 -9.88
N SER A 108 0.99 19.94 -9.63
CA SER A 108 0.46 20.24 -8.29
C SER A 108 0.22 18.98 -7.42
N ASN A 109 -0.20 17.86 -8.02
CA ASN A 109 -0.46 16.63 -7.26
C ASN A 109 0.80 16.08 -6.57
N ARG A 110 1.99 16.33 -7.15
CA ARG A 110 3.26 15.89 -6.55
C ARG A 110 3.58 16.62 -5.25
N PHE A 111 3.15 17.86 -5.10
CA PHE A 111 3.35 18.63 -3.86
C PHE A 111 2.62 18.03 -2.66
N PHE A 112 1.51 17.34 -2.91
CA PHE A 112 0.83 16.56 -1.88
C PHE A 112 1.42 15.16 -1.72
N ASN A 113 1.59 14.43 -2.83
CA ASN A 113 1.98 13.01 -2.80
C ASN A 113 3.36 12.79 -2.19
N ILE A 114 4.36 13.68 -2.45
CA ILE A 114 5.73 13.51 -1.92
C ILE A 114 5.76 13.54 -0.39
N PRO A 115 5.30 14.60 0.31
CA PRO A 115 5.30 14.60 1.76
C PRO A 115 4.40 13.52 2.36
N TYR A 116 3.29 13.17 1.70
CA TYR A 116 2.44 12.07 2.12
C TYR A 116 3.18 10.72 2.02
N SER A 117 3.93 10.48 0.94
CA SER A 117 4.76 9.28 0.76
C SER A 117 5.81 9.14 1.86
N VAL A 118 6.48 10.23 2.23
CA VAL A 118 7.45 10.22 3.33
C VAL A 118 6.77 9.82 4.64
N LEU A 119 5.60 10.40 4.94
CA LEU A 119 4.84 10.06 6.14
C LEU A 119 4.46 8.57 6.16
N VAL A 120 3.97 8.04 5.04
CA VAL A 120 3.59 6.62 4.92
C VAL A 120 4.80 5.70 5.07
N LEU A 121 5.94 6.02 4.45
CA LEU A 121 7.17 5.22 4.57
C LEU A 121 7.67 5.17 6.02
N VAL A 122 7.67 6.31 6.72
CA VAL A 122 8.01 6.37 8.16
C VAL A 122 7.03 5.52 8.98
N PHE A 123 5.74 5.65 8.70
CA PHE A 123 4.72 4.85 9.40
C PHE A 123 4.90 3.35 9.16
N VAL A 124 5.08 2.93 7.91
CA VAL A 124 5.28 1.51 7.55
C VAL A 124 6.54 0.96 8.21
N GLY A 125 7.65 1.70 8.16
CA GLY A 125 8.89 1.30 8.86
C GLY A 125 8.69 1.12 10.37
N ALA A 126 7.94 2.03 11.00
CA ALA A 126 7.66 1.96 12.44
C ALA A 126 6.75 0.78 12.83
N ILE A 127 5.77 0.40 11.99
CA ILE A 127 4.84 -0.68 12.32
C ILE A 127 5.30 -2.06 11.81
N PHE A 128 6.31 -2.13 10.94
CA PHE A 128 6.74 -3.38 10.32
C PHE A 128 7.12 -4.47 11.33
N PRO A 129 7.91 -4.21 12.41
CA PRO A 129 8.18 -5.22 13.44
C PRO A 129 6.90 -5.75 14.11
N PHE A 130 5.94 -4.86 14.34
CA PHE A 130 4.64 -5.23 14.91
C PHE A 130 3.83 -6.11 13.95
N GLN A 131 3.89 -5.85 12.65
CA GLN A 131 3.24 -6.68 11.64
C GLN A 131 3.81 -8.11 11.63
N ILE A 132 5.12 -8.25 11.76
CA ILE A 132 5.79 -9.56 11.88
C ILE A 132 5.33 -10.27 13.16
N SER A 133 5.37 -9.59 14.31
CA SER A 133 4.93 -10.19 15.59
C SER A 133 3.49 -10.67 15.57
N ILE A 134 2.58 -9.96 14.90
CA ILE A 134 1.19 -10.42 14.70
C ILE A 134 1.17 -11.71 13.87
N ALA A 135 1.92 -11.75 12.78
CA ALA A 135 1.96 -12.93 11.91
C ALA A 135 2.56 -14.14 12.63
N GLU A 136 3.63 -13.96 13.41
CA GLU A 136 4.23 -14.98 14.27
C GLU A 136 3.25 -15.49 15.33
N ALA A 137 2.52 -14.60 15.99
CA ALA A 137 1.51 -14.96 16.96
C ALA A 137 0.37 -15.79 16.36
N ILE A 138 -0.08 -15.45 15.15
CA ILE A 138 -1.13 -16.19 14.43
C ILE A 138 -0.61 -17.56 14.00
N THR A 139 0.58 -17.65 13.40
CA THR A 139 1.17 -18.93 12.97
C THR A 139 1.45 -19.83 14.17
N GLY A 140 1.96 -19.28 15.26
CA GLY A 140 2.17 -20.00 16.52
C GLY A 140 0.86 -20.52 17.14
N TRP A 141 -0.21 -19.72 17.13
CA TRP A 141 -1.53 -20.13 17.62
C TRP A 141 -2.15 -21.23 16.76
N LEU A 142 -1.97 -21.17 15.44
CA LEU A 142 -2.44 -22.20 14.51
C LEU A 142 -1.64 -23.51 14.64
N GLY A 143 -0.42 -23.47 15.19
CA GLY A 143 0.49 -24.63 15.25
C GLY A 143 0.95 -25.10 13.87
N ILE A 144 0.79 -24.25 12.84
CA ILE A 144 1.17 -24.52 11.45
C ILE A 144 2.30 -23.55 11.10
N GLN A 145 3.44 -24.11 10.73
CA GLN A 145 4.58 -23.33 10.25
C GLN A 145 5.21 -24.06 9.06
N ASN A 146 5.58 -23.27 8.05
CA ASN A 146 6.47 -23.72 6.98
C ASN A 146 6.00 -25.01 6.26
N ILE A 147 4.79 -24.98 5.69
CA ILE A 147 4.24 -26.11 4.93
C ILE A 147 5.21 -26.52 3.82
N PHE A 148 5.89 -25.56 3.21
CA PHE A 148 6.95 -25.77 2.23
C PHE A 148 8.27 -25.26 2.80
N ASN A 149 9.13 -26.17 3.24
CA ASN A 149 10.49 -25.82 3.61
C ASN A 149 11.31 -25.55 2.34
N LEU A 150 11.08 -24.38 1.74
CA LEU A 150 11.93 -23.88 0.67
C LEU A 150 13.17 -23.25 1.32
N ASN A 151 14.07 -24.10 1.77
CA ASN A 151 15.39 -23.66 2.14
C ASN A 151 16.10 -23.20 0.86
N PHE A 152 16.07 -21.88 0.60
CA PHE A 152 16.75 -21.26 -0.53
C PHE A 152 18.28 -21.26 -0.36
N ASN A 153 18.83 -22.33 0.21
CA ASN A 153 20.26 -22.55 0.17
C ASN A 153 20.67 -22.88 -1.27
N THR A 154 20.84 -21.82 -2.03
CA THR A 154 21.08 -21.87 -3.47
C THR A 154 22.47 -22.41 -3.82
N HIS A 155 23.30 -22.77 -2.80
CA HIS A 155 24.69 -23.22 -2.97
C HIS A 155 25.50 -22.42 -4.01
N GLY A 156 25.19 -21.11 -4.16
CA GLY A 156 25.82 -20.22 -5.13
C GLY A 156 25.29 -20.32 -6.56
N SER A 157 24.24 -21.12 -6.82
CA SER A 157 23.62 -21.20 -8.15
C SER A 157 22.71 -20.00 -8.43
N ILE A 158 23.11 -19.14 -9.36
CA ILE A 158 22.30 -17.99 -9.81
C ILE A 158 20.93 -18.46 -10.34
N ALA A 159 20.88 -19.59 -11.03
CA ALA A 159 19.63 -20.12 -11.57
C ALA A 159 18.63 -20.48 -10.46
N LEU A 160 19.08 -21.11 -9.37
CA LEU A 160 18.23 -21.41 -8.22
C LEU A 160 17.77 -20.15 -7.50
N VAL A 161 18.62 -19.12 -7.38
CA VAL A 161 18.23 -17.82 -6.83
C VAL A 161 17.10 -17.20 -7.66
N VAL A 162 17.24 -17.16 -8.98
CA VAL A 162 16.23 -16.61 -9.88
C VAL A 162 14.92 -17.40 -9.80
N ILE A 163 14.97 -18.72 -9.76
CA ILE A 163 13.77 -19.56 -9.62
C ILE A 163 13.08 -19.27 -8.28
N ALA A 164 13.85 -19.19 -7.19
CA ALA A 164 13.32 -18.86 -5.87
C ALA A 164 12.62 -17.50 -5.84
N MET A 165 13.26 -16.48 -6.39
CA MET A 165 12.67 -15.13 -6.50
C MET A 165 11.39 -15.11 -7.35
N LEU A 166 11.34 -15.91 -8.44
CA LEU A 166 10.15 -16.03 -9.27
C LEU A 166 8.99 -16.72 -8.54
N VAL A 167 9.27 -17.80 -7.82
CA VAL A 167 8.26 -18.51 -7.00
C VAL A 167 7.73 -17.60 -5.91
N GLU A 168 8.61 -16.88 -5.23
CA GLU A 168 8.26 -15.91 -4.20
C GLU A 168 7.38 -14.77 -4.78
N ALA A 169 7.78 -14.18 -5.90
CA ALA A 169 7.02 -13.14 -6.57
C ALA A 169 5.63 -13.63 -6.99
N LEU A 170 5.53 -14.86 -7.52
CA LEU A 170 4.26 -15.48 -7.88
C LEU A 170 3.34 -15.61 -6.66
N VAL A 171 3.83 -16.19 -5.58
CA VAL A 171 3.01 -16.41 -4.38
C VAL A 171 2.62 -15.08 -3.72
N THR A 172 3.55 -14.14 -3.64
CA THR A 172 3.28 -12.81 -3.07
C THR A 172 2.23 -12.07 -3.88
N ASP A 173 2.33 -12.07 -5.22
CA ASP A 173 1.33 -11.43 -6.09
C ASP A 173 -0.03 -12.14 -6.06
N PHE A 174 -0.06 -13.46 -5.82
CA PHE A 174 -1.32 -14.19 -5.61
C PHE A 174 -2.07 -13.65 -4.37
N PHE A 175 -1.39 -13.52 -3.22
CA PHE A 175 -2.01 -12.98 -2.01
C PHE A 175 -2.35 -11.51 -2.17
N PHE A 176 -1.47 -10.74 -2.81
CA PHE A 176 -1.73 -9.34 -3.14
C PHE A 176 -2.95 -9.18 -4.04
N TYR A 177 -3.09 -10.00 -5.09
CA TYR A 177 -4.25 -10.00 -5.98
C TYR A 177 -5.56 -10.15 -5.19
N TRP A 178 -5.62 -11.13 -4.27
CA TRP A 178 -6.82 -11.35 -3.46
C TRP A 178 -7.06 -10.22 -2.46
N PHE A 179 -6.03 -9.73 -1.81
CA PHE A 179 -6.14 -8.57 -0.92
C PHE A 179 -6.66 -7.34 -1.68
N HIS A 180 -6.06 -7.02 -2.81
CA HIS A 180 -6.43 -5.89 -3.65
C HIS A 180 -7.87 -6.03 -4.20
N ARG A 181 -8.24 -7.24 -4.63
CA ARG A 181 -9.63 -7.54 -5.04
C ARG A 181 -10.61 -7.35 -3.88
N CYS A 182 -10.27 -7.77 -2.67
CA CYS A 182 -11.08 -7.51 -1.47
C CYS A 182 -11.21 -6.01 -1.20
N GLN A 183 -10.15 -5.24 -1.32
CA GLN A 183 -10.17 -3.79 -1.17
C GLN A 183 -11.14 -3.11 -2.13
N HIS A 184 -11.31 -3.63 -3.33
CA HIS A 184 -12.25 -3.11 -4.32
C HIS A 184 -13.69 -3.62 -4.18
N THR A 185 -13.88 -4.84 -3.68
CA THR A 185 -15.20 -5.50 -3.65
C THR A 185 -15.88 -5.44 -2.30
N VAL A 186 -15.12 -5.28 -1.22
CA VAL A 186 -15.65 -5.15 0.15
C VAL A 186 -15.76 -3.66 0.50
N SER A 187 -16.99 -3.17 0.64
CA SER A 187 -17.29 -1.74 0.81
C SER A 187 -16.52 -1.07 1.96
N VAL A 188 -16.26 -1.78 3.06
CA VAL A 188 -15.47 -1.25 4.19
C VAL A 188 -14.02 -1.04 3.79
N LEU A 189 -13.41 -2.00 3.09
CA LEU A 189 -12.01 -1.92 2.66
C LEU A 189 -11.83 -0.86 1.56
N TRP A 190 -12.81 -0.75 0.67
CA TRP A 190 -12.80 0.27 -0.39
C TRP A 190 -12.68 1.69 0.17
N GLN A 191 -13.28 2.01 1.32
CA GLN A 191 -13.21 3.36 1.86
C GLN A 191 -11.77 3.77 2.22
N ALA A 192 -10.91 2.85 2.63
CA ALA A 192 -9.50 3.12 2.83
C ALA A 192 -8.75 3.19 1.48
N HIS A 193 -8.99 2.23 0.59
CA HIS A 193 -8.31 2.10 -0.70
C HIS A 193 -8.71 3.21 -1.70
N MET A 194 -9.85 3.85 -1.48
CA MET A 194 -10.33 5.00 -2.25
C MET A 194 -9.31 6.16 -2.30
N LEU A 195 -8.50 6.36 -1.25
CA LEU A 195 -7.44 7.37 -1.26
C LEU A 195 -6.42 7.11 -2.36
N HIS A 196 -6.03 5.85 -2.55
CA HIS A 196 -5.10 5.43 -3.59
C HIS A 196 -5.67 5.73 -4.99
N HIS A 197 -6.94 5.42 -5.21
CA HIS A 197 -7.63 5.67 -6.47
C HIS A 197 -8.05 7.12 -6.68
N SER A 198 -8.00 7.99 -5.67
CA SER A 198 -8.42 9.40 -5.80
C SER A 198 -7.44 10.29 -6.56
N ASP A 199 -6.29 9.75 -7.00
CA ASP A 199 -5.30 10.53 -7.73
C ASP A 199 -5.74 10.77 -9.19
N MET A 200 -6.12 12.01 -9.49
CA MET A 200 -6.50 12.44 -10.84
C MET A 200 -5.32 12.53 -11.82
N ALA A 201 -4.10 12.44 -11.30
CA ALA A 201 -2.87 12.56 -12.06
C ALA A 201 -1.89 11.43 -11.69
N LEU A 202 -2.31 10.17 -11.93
CA LEU A 202 -1.50 8.98 -11.66
C LEU A 202 -0.07 9.14 -12.15
N ASN A 203 0.88 9.05 -11.24
CA ASN A 203 2.31 9.16 -11.51
C ASN A 203 3.11 8.40 -10.44
N VAL A 204 4.42 8.35 -10.59
CA VAL A 204 5.31 7.59 -9.70
C VAL A 204 5.11 7.90 -8.21
N THR A 205 4.69 9.11 -7.85
CA THR A 205 4.43 9.47 -6.44
C THR A 205 3.11 8.92 -5.89
N THR A 206 2.22 8.41 -6.76
CA THR A 206 0.97 7.76 -6.34
C THR A 206 1.23 6.41 -5.65
N THR A 207 2.39 5.81 -5.86
CA THR A 207 2.79 4.51 -5.28
C THR A 207 2.52 4.42 -3.78
N HIS A 208 2.85 5.45 -3.02
CA HIS A 208 2.66 5.50 -1.57
C HIS A 208 1.44 6.33 -1.13
N ARG A 209 0.56 6.70 -2.06
CA ARG A 209 -0.70 7.34 -1.73
C ARG A 209 -1.72 6.32 -1.20
N VAL A 210 -1.33 5.58 -0.18
CA VAL A 210 -2.08 4.49 0.45
C VAL A 210 -2.45 4.89 1.86
N HIS A 211 -3.69 4.62 2.29
CA HIS A 211 -4.10 4.98 3.64
C HIS A 211 -3.46 4.02 4.67
N PHE A 212 -3.01 4.55 5.81
CA PHE A 212 -2.29 3.78 6.83
C PHE A 212 -3.10 2.58 7.36
N VAL A 213 -4.42 2.62 7.36
CA VAL A 213 -5.28 1.49 7.75
C VAL A 213 -5.03 0.26 6.87
N GLU A 214 -4.71 0.43 5.59
CA GLU A 214 -4.41 -0.70 4.71
C GLU A 214 -3.15 -1.45 5.17
N HIS A 215 -2.15 -0.71 5.65
CA HIS A 215 -0.93 -1.32 6.19
C HIS A 215 -1.18 -2.11 7.49
N LEU A 216 -2.20 -1.74 8.29
CA LEU A 216 -2.60 -2.52 9.46
C LEU A 216 -3.24 -3.87 9.09
N LEU A 217 -3.72 -4.02 7.85
CA LEU A 217 -4.30 -5.27 7.36
C LEU A 217 -3.26 -6.20 6.71
N THR A 218 -2.09 -5.67 6.37
CA THR A 218 -1.00 -6.42 5.71
C THR A 218 -0.61 -7.72 6.46
N PRO A 219 -0.50 -7.77 7.80
CA PRO A 219 -0.18 -9.00 8.52
C PRO A 219 -1.13 -10.14 8.19
N PHE A 220 -2.41 -9.87 8.09
CA PHE A 220 -3.45 -10.88 7.90
C PHE A 220 -3.54 -11.39 6.45
N PHE A 221 -3.39 -10.50 5.48
CA PHE A 221 -3.60 -10.81 4.08
C PHE A 221 -2.31 -11.18 3.33
N MET A 222 -1.16 -10.73 3.82
CA MET A 222 0.12 -10.89 3.13
C MET A 222 1.12 -11.67 3.96
N ILE A 223 1.51 -11.18 5.14
CA ILE A 223 2.65 -11.73 5.89
C ILE A 223 2.30 -13.12 6.43
N THR A 224 1.20 -13.25 7.17
CA THR A 224 0.79 -14.55 7.76
C THR A 224 0.62 -15.65 6.71
N PRO A 225 -0.11 -15.46 5.59
CA PRO A 225 -0.21 -16.50 4.56
C PRO A 225 1.15 -16.92 3.99
N ILE A 226 2.07 -15.98 3.81
CA ILE A 226 3.42 -16.28 3.30
C ILE A 226 4.21 -17.08 4.35
N MET A 227 4.18 -16.67 5.62
CA MET A 227 4.85 -17.37 6.72
C MET A 227 4.27 -18.77 7.00
N LEU A 228 2.98 -19.00 6.74
CA LEU A 228 2.39 -20.34 6.82
C LEU A 228 2.95 -21.28 5.73
N LEU A 229 3.24 -20.74 4.57
CA LEU A 229 3.72 -21.53 3.42
C LEU A 229 5.22 -21.77 3.44
N PHE A 230 6.00 -20.75 3.79
CA PHE A 230 7.45 -20.75 3.61
C PHE A 230 8.21 -20.46 4.90
N GLU A 231 9.35 -21.14 5.08
CA GLU A 231 10.36 -20.72 6.04
C GLU A 231 11.14 -19.54 5.41
N LEU A 232 10.93 -18.34 5.98
CA LEU A 232 11.57 -17.14 5.47
C LEU A 232 12.80 -16.80 6.33
N PRO A 233 14.01 -16.89 5.77
CA PRO A 233 15.18 -16.31 6.42
C PRO A 233 14.95 -14.80 6.64
N ASP A 234 15.45 -14.25 7.74
CA ASP A 234 15.23 -12.85 8.17
C ASP A 234 15.41 -11.82 7.04
N ARG A 235 16.38 -12.03 6.17
CA ARG A 235 16.62 -11.13 5.03
C ARG A 235 15.61 -11.29 3.89
N THR A 236 14.97 -12.44 3.74
CA THR A 236 14.01 -12.71 2.66
C THR A 236 12.72 -11.93 2.86
N ILE A 237 12.30 -11.72 4.11
CA ILE A 237 11.11 -10.91 4.46
C ILE A 237 11.22 -9.49 3.87
N TYR A 238 12.40 -8.88 3.94
CA TYR A 238 12.63 -7.55 3.36
C TYR A 238 12.48 -7.54 1.83
N TRP A 239 12.95 -8.59 1.14
CA TRP A 239 12.82 -8.69 -0.31
C TRP A 239 11.37 -8.92 -0.74
N ILE A 240 10.59 -9.68 0.03
CA ILE A 240 9.15 -9.89 -0.19
C ILE A 240 8.38 -8.57 -0.17
N ALA A 241 8.75 -7.66 0.71
CA ALA A 241 8.14 -6.33 0.77
C ALA A 241 8.70 -5.35 -0.28
N LEU A 242 10.00 -5.42 -0.56
CA LEU A 242 10.69 -4.49 -1.45
C LEU A 242 10.35 -4.71 -2.93
N ALA A 243 10.36 -5.94 -3.38
CA ALA A 243 10.18 -6.25 -4.80
C ALA A 243 8.80 -5.78 -5.34
N PRO A 244 7.65 -6.04 -4.68
CA PRO A 244 6.37 -5.47 -5.09
C PRO A 244 6.37 -3.95 -5.05
N THR A 245 7.03 -3.34 -4.06
CA THR A 245 7.12 -1.88 -3.96
C THR A 245 7.90 -1.29 -5.15
N VAL A 246 9.04 -1.85 -5.49
CA VAL A 246 9.84 -1.43 -6.67
C VAL A 246 9.00 -1.55 -7.94
N TRP A 247 8.28 -2.66 -8.13
CA TRP A 247 7.42 -2.82 -9.29
C TRP A 247 6.24 -1.84 -9.28
N SER A 248 5.72 -1.52 -8.11
CA SER A 248 4.67 -0.52 -7.95
C SER A 248 5.10 0.85 -8.47
N TYR A 249 6.35 1.27 -8.27
CA TYR A 249 6.87 2.49 -8.90
C TYR A 249 6.83 2.43 -10.43
N VAL A 250 7.12 1.27 -11.02
CA VAL A 250 7.08 1.09 -12.48
C VAL A 250 5.65 1.22 -12.99
N VAL A 251 4.69 0.51 -12.39
CA VAL A 251 3.32 0.47 -12.91
C VAL A 251 2.52 1.75 -12.66
N HIS A 252 2.85 2.52 -11.61
CA HIS A 252 2.22 3.82 -11.36
C HIS A 252 2.82 4.96 -12.19
N ALA A 253 4.01 4.77 -12.76
CA ALA A 253 4.65 5.82 -13.54
C ALA A 253 3.75 6.30 -14.69
N ASN A 254 3.67 7.63 -14.87
CA ASN A 254 2.93 8.24 -15.97
C ASN A 254 3.70 8.16 -17.29
N VAL A 255 4.00 6.94 -17.72
CA VAL A 255 4.77 6.69 -18.94
C VAL A 255 3.94 5.94 -19.99
N ARG A 256 4.20 6.25 -21.27
CA ARG A 256 3.50 5.63 -22.40
C ARG A 256 4.10 4.27 -22.75
N VAL A 257 4.05 3.34 -21.77
CA VAL A 257 4.60 2.00 -21.89
C VAL A 257 3.52 0.95 -21.67
N GLY A 258 3.42 0.03 -22.63
CA GLY A 258 2.58 -1.17 -22.54
C GLY A 258 3.34 -2.36 -23.15
N PHE A 259 3.03 -3.57 -22.73
CA PHE A 259 3.75 -4.78 -23.17
C PHE A 259 3.06 -5.51 -24.34
N GLY A 260 2.15 -4.85 -25.03
CA GLY A 260 1.53 -5.34 -26.26
C GLY A 260 0.93 -6.74 -26.11
N ARG A 261 1.42 -7.73 -26.88
CA ARG A 261 0.93 -9.12 -26.81
C ARG A 261 1.26 -9.84 -25.50
N PHE A 262 2.23 -9.35 -24.73
CA PHE A 262 2.66 -9.91 -23.44
C PHE A 262 1.97 -9.27 -22.24
N TRP A 263 0.90 -8.50 -22.45
CA TRP A 263 0.13 -7.78 -21.42
C TRP A 263 -0.34 -8.69 -20.27
N TRP A 264 -0.54 -9.97 -20.55
CA TRP A 264 -1.03 -10.97 -19.59
C TRP A 264 0.08 -11.58 -18.71
N LEU A 265 1.34 -11.43 -19.12
CA LEU A 265 2.49 -12.02 -18.43
C LEU A 265 3.02 -11.10 -17.34
N LEU A 266 3.14 -9.81 -17.64
CA LEU A 266 3.71 -8.84 -16.71
C LEU A 266 2.91 -7.53 -16.78
N SER A 267 2.57 -6.99 -15.61
CA SER A 267 1.84 -5.74 -15.50
C SER A 267 2.68 -4.56 -16.01
N SER A 268 2.08 -3.71 -16.82
CA SER A 268 2.71 -2.52 -17.37
C SER A 268 2.09 -1.24 -16.81
N PRO A 269 2.72 -0.07 -16.96
CA PRO A 269 2.10 1.23 -16.69
C PRO A 269 0.74 1.40 -17.37
N GLN A 270 0.59 0.93 -18.61
CA GLN A 270 -0.69 0.96 -19.32
C GLN A 270 -1.75 0.10 -18.63
N TYR A 271 -1.38 -1.14 -18.22
CA TYR A 271 -2.29 -2.09 -17.58
C TYR A 271 -2.82 -1.57 -16.25
N HIS A 272 -1.92 -1.07 -15.41
CA HIS A 272 -2.26 -0.55 -14.10
C HIS A 272 -2.97 0.82 -14.15
N ARG A 273 -2.64 1.65 -15.15
CA ARG A 273 -3.39 2.88 -15.41
C ARG A 273 -4.87 2.63 -15.74
N ILE A 274 -5.17 1.54 -16.44
CA ILE A 274 -6.55 1.12 -16.70
C ILE A 274 -7.25 0.76 -15.39
N HIS A 275 -6.57 0.11 -14.46
CA HIS A 275 -7.06 -0.19 -13.12
C HIS A 275 -7.45 1.09 -12.34
N HIS A 276 -6.65 2.14 -12.42
CA HIS A 276 -6.92 3.46 -11.82
C HIS A 276 -7.89 4.34 -12.61
N SER A 277 -8.46 3.84 -13.70
CA SER A 277 -9.27 4.63 -14.61
C SER A 277 -10.59 5.07 -13.99
N ILE A 278 -10.98 6.32 -14.29
CA ILE A 278 -12.29 6.88 -13.94
C ILE A 278 -13.45 6.22 -14.72
N ARG A 279 -13.17 5.49 -15.80
CA ARG A 279 -14.20 4.88 -16.67
C ARG A 279 -14.91 3.74 -15.97
N ALA A 280 -16.24 3.69 -16.13
CA ALA A 280 -17.08 2.70 -15.49
C ALA A 280 -16.76 1.27 -15.93
N GLU A 281 -16.43 1.06 -17.22
CA GLU A 281 -16.08 -0.25 -17.78
C GLU A 281 -14.77 -0.86 -17.24
N HIS A 282 -13.90 -0.03 -16.66
CA HIS A 282 -12.64 -0.46 -16.09
C HIS A 282 -12.74 -0.79 -14.58
N ARG A 283 -13.91 -0.54 -13.97
CA ARG A 283 -14.09 -0.81 -12.53
C ARG A 283 -13.91 -2.29 -12.23
N ASN A 284 -13.27 -2.58 -11.12
CA ASN A 284 -12.99 -3.93 -10.64
C ASN A 284 -12.25 -4.79 -11.68
N LYS A 285 -11.30 -4.19 -12.40
CA LYS A 285 -10.42 -4.83 -13.35
C LYS A 285 -8.96 -4.64 -12.98
N ASN A 286 -8.10 -5.59 -13.39
CA ASN A 286 -6.65 -5.49 -13.38
C ASN A 286 -6.05 -5.34 -11.96
N PHE A 287 -6.35 -6.28 -11.07
CA PHE A 287 -5.91 -6.24 -9.66
C PHE A 287 -4.45 -6.67 -9.44
N ALA A 288 -3.90 -7.52 -10.30
CA ALA A 288 -2.53 -8.02 -10.17
C ALA A 288 -1.50 -6.89 -10.34
N VAL A 289 -0.51 -6.85 -9.43
CA VAL A 289 0.59 -5.87 -9.52
C VAL A 289 1.68 -6.36 -10.45
N TRP A 290 2.00 -7.66 -10.42
CA TRP A 290 3.05 -8.25 -11.24
C TRP A 290 2.52 -9.04 -12.42
N PHE A 291 1.63 -10.00 -12.14
CA PHE A 291 1.27 -11.07 -13.07
C PHE A 291 -0.21 -11.00 -13.46
N PRO A 292 -0.57 -10.26 -14.53
CA PRO A 292 -1.94 -10.16 -15.02
C PRO A 292 -2.62 -11.49 -15.34
N PHE A 293 -1.87 -12.59 -15.45
CA PHE A 293 -2.47 -13.90 -15.63
C PHE A 293 -3.40 -14.30 -14.47
N TYR A 294 -3.21 -13.76 -13.25
CA TYR A 294 -4.17 -13.92 -12.16
C TYR A 294 -5.51 -13.26 -12.50
N ASP A 295 -5.47 -12.05 -13.09
CA ASP A 295 -6.69 -11.41 -13.56
C ASP A 295 -7.38 -12.21 -14.68
N VAL A 296 -6.61 -12.80 -15.57
CA VAL A 296 -7.14 -13.70 -16.62
C VAL A 296 -7.76 -14.94 -15.99
N MET A 297 -7.06 -15.59 -15.05
CA MET A 297 -7.50 -16.80 -14.37
C MET A 297 -8.80 -16.58 -13.58
N PHE A 298 -8.94 -15.45 -12.92
CA PHE A 298 -10.08 -15.13 -12.04
C PHE A 298 -11.12 -14.20 -12.68
N GLY A 299 -11.03 -13.92 -14.00
CA GLY A 299 -12.04 -13.22 -14.80
C GLY A 299 -12.11 -11.71 -14.55
N THR A 300 -11.04 -11.10 -14.03
CA THR A 300 -10.96 -9.66 -13.75
C THR A 300 -10.09 -8.89 -14.74
N ALA A 301 -9.51 -9.57 -15.73
CA ALA A 301 -8.65 -8.94 -16.72
C ALA A 301 -9.41 -7.99 -17.65
N TRP A 302 -8.83 -6.83 -17.89
CA TRP A 302 -9.13 -5.94 -19.01
C TRP A 302 -7.90 -5.86 -19.90
N ARG A 303 -8.03 -6.35 -21.13
CA ARG A 303 -6.93 -6.32 -22.09
C ARG A 303 -6.71 -4.89 -22.60
N PRO A 304 -5.52 -4.30 -22.39
CA PRO A 304 -5.20 -2.98 -22.90
C PRO A 304 -5.25 -2.93 -24.44
N ARG A 305 -5.87 -1.89 -24.99
CA ARG A 305 -5.84 -1.62 -26.43
C ARG A 305 -4.63 -0.74 -26.77
N PRO A 306 -4.10 -0.81 -27.99
CA PRO A 306 -3.04 0.08 -28.42
C PRO A 306 -3.40 1.56 -28.16
N GLY A 307 -2.54 2.29 -27.45
CA GLY A 307 -2.77 3.70 -27.14
C GLY A 307 -3.81 3.99 -26.04
N GLU A 308 -4.33 2.99 -25.35
CA GLU A 308 -5.31 3.16 -24.28
C GLU A 308 -4.62 3.61 -22.98
N PHE A 309 -4.63 4.91 -22.72
CA PHE A 309 -4.13 5.54 -21.50
C PHE A 309 -5.22 6.47 -20.93
N PRO A 310 -6.21 5.91 -20.19
CA PRO A 310 -7.36 6.68 -19.70
C PRO A 310 -6.97 7.71 -18.66
N GLU A 311 -7.89 8.63 -18.37
CA GLU A 311 -7.86 9.49 -17.19
C GLU A 311 -8.05 8.64 -15.95
N THR A 312 -7.40 9.06 -14.86
CA THR A 312 -7.40 8.36 -13.58
C THR A 312 -8.16 9.14 -12.52
N GLY A 313 -8.45 8.52 -11.39
CA GLY A 313 -9.13 9.16 -10.28
C GLY A 313 -10.55 8.63 -10.05
N ILE A 314 -11.26 9.25 -9.12
CA ILE A 314 -12.64 8.95 -8.77
C ILE A 314 -13.46 10.21 -8.97
N ASP A 315 -14.56 10.12 -9.73
CA ASP A 315 -15.42 11.27 -9.97
C ASP A 315 -15.98 11.84 -8.65
N GLY A 316 -15.84 13.15 -8.48
CA GLY A 316 -16.31 13.87 -7.30
C GLY A 316 -15.46 13.69 -6.03
N ILE A 317 -14.30 13.02 -6.12
CA ILE A 317 -13.36 12.88 -4.98
C ILE A 317 -12.02 13.50 -5.36
N GLU A 318 -11.68 14.60 -4.71
CA GLU A 318 -10.39 15.26 -4.82
C GLU A 318 -9.76 15.35 -3.43
N VAL A 319 -8.55 14.79 -3.28
CA VAL A 319 -7.79 14.81 -2.03
C VAL A 319 -6.45 15.45 -2.32
N SER A 320 -6.23 16.65 -1.78
CA SER A 320 -5.05 17.47 -2.05
C SER A 320 -4.32 17.94 -0.78
N ASN A 321 -4.77 17.52 0.40
CA ASN A 321 -4.13 17.87 1.67
C ASN A 321 -4.15 16.71 2.67
N MET A 322 -3.27 16.78 3.67
CA MET A 322 -3.04 15.73 4.66
C MET A 322 -4.27 15.39 5.49
N SER A 323 -5.04 16.42 5.90
CA SER A 323 -6.23 16.24 6.72
C SER A 323 -7.30 15.45 5.98
N ASP A 324 -7.52 15.80 4.71
CA ASP A 324 -8.50 15.12 3.86
C ASP A 324 -8.09 13.68 3.60
N ALA A 325 -6.80 13.43 3.32
CA ALA A 325 -6.27 12.09 3.12
C ALA A 325 -6.47 11.21 4.36
N PHE A 326 -6.12 11.75 5.53
CA PHE A 326 -6.23 11.03 6.79
C PHE A 326 -7.70 10.75 7.16
N MET A 327 -8.58 11.70 6.94
CA MET A 327 -9.98 11.61 7.37
C MET A 327 -10.89 10.88 6.38
N LEU A 328 -10.44 10.68 5.14
CA LEU A 328 -11.29 10.14 4.06
C LEU A 328 -11.99 8.83 4.45
N PRO A 329 -11.33 7.74 4.87
CA PRO A 329 -12.04 6.50 5.19
C PRO A 329 -12.96 6.64 6.40
N PHE A 330 -12.57 7.40 7.42
CA PHE A 330 -13.38 7.57 8.63
C PHE A 330 -14.69 8.29 8.35
N THR A 331 -14.65 9.34 7.53
CA THR A 331 -15.86 10.05 7.12
C THR A 331 -16.77 9.19 6.26
N ARG A 332 -16.18 8.38 5.37
CA ARG A 332 -16.93 7.45 4.52
C ARG A 332 -17.55 6.31 5.33
N TRP A 333 -16.82 5.74 6.28
CA TRP A 333 -17.38 4.73 7.19
C TRP A 333 -18.53 5.29 8.04
N TRP A 334 -18.38 6.52 8.50
CA TRP A 334 -19.46 7.21 9.24
C TRP A 334 -20.72 7.39 8.38
N GLU A 335 -20.58 7.86 7.15
CA GLU A 335 -21.69 8.02 6.20
C GLU A 335 -22.35 6.66 5.88
N MET A 336 -21.55 5.63 5.68
CA MET A 336 -22.02 4.27 5.45
C MET A 336 -22.82 3.74 6.66
N GLY A 337 -22.33 3.94 7.88
CA GLY A 337 -23.03 3.56 9.12
C GLY A 337 -24.37 4.26 9.26
N LYS A 338 -24.43 5.56 9.00
CA LYS A 338 -25.69 6.31 8.99
C LYS A 338 -26.70 5.78 7.96
N SER A 339 -26.22 5.42 6.77
CA SER A 339 -27.09 4.87 5.72
C SER A 339 -27.67 3.51 6.11
N LEU A 340 -26.85 2.65 6.75
CA LEU A 340 -27.30 1.35 7.24
C LEU A 340 -28.32 1.50 8.41
N ALA A 341 -28.05 2.42 9.33
CA ALA A 341 -28.96 2.68 10.46
C ALA A 341 -30.35 3.19 10.00
N LYS A 342 -30.40 3.97 8.91
CA LYS A 342 -31.68 4.44 8.32
C LYS A 342 -32.47 3.35 7.60
N LYS A 343 -31.82 2.24 7.21
CA LYS A 343 -32.44 1.10 6.51
C LYS A 343 -32.84 -0.04 7.44
N ALA A 344 -32.40 0.01 8.71
CA ALA A 344 -32.82 -0.98 9.68
C ALA A 344 -34.32 -0.80 9.96
N PRO A 345 -35.16 -1.84 9.83
CA PRO A 345 -36.57 -1.75 10.24
C PRO A 345 -36.66 -1.51 11.75
N ILE A 346 -37.55 -0.60 12.18
CA ILE A 346 -37.93 -0.38 13.58
C ILE A 346 -38.68 -1.60 14.06
#